data_8a9813749535be8bd237166e035f8b80
#
_entry.id   8a9813749535be8bd237166e035f8b80
#
_cell.length_a   1.000
_cell.length_b   1.000
_cell.length_c   1.000
_cell.angle_alpha   90.00
_cell.angle_beta   90.00
_cell.angle_gamma   90.00
#
_symmetry.space_group_name_H-M   'P 1'
#
loop_
_entity.id
_entity.type
_entity.pdbx_description
1 polymer ?
#
loop_
_entity_poly.entity_id
_entity_poly.type
_entity_poly.pdbx_seq_one_letter_code
_entity_poly.pdbx_strand_id
1 'polypeptide(L)'
;YIFQVQRNLDGRSLRLETFYKKYEDLLKTSTNLYKPVAINNNGSGYAKGIELFWRDKKTLKNIDYWISYSYLDSKRDYLNYTESLFPNFAAKHTVSVVAKKFITEWKTGFNLSYNYNSGRPYYNFVEENGNTILKNKGQVKDYNVLNFSVNYVPSIGKKDAKSFSVFVLAINNVLGSKNIYGYNFSSDGMRSAAIKPPVNTFVFVGWFISFGTDKT
;
A
#
# COMPACT_ATOMS: atom_id res chain seq x y z
N TYR A 1 -0.05 2.35 -22.95
CA TYR A 1 -1.36 1.84 -23.37
C TYR A 1 -2.12 1.43 -22.11
N ILE A 2 -3.40 1.81 -22.03
CA ILE A 2 -4.31 1.41 -20.95
C ILE A 2 -5.61 0.98 -21.62
N PHE A 3 -6.14 -0.16 -21.19
CA PHE A 3 -7.46 -0.63 -21.56
C PHE A 3 -8.26 -0.86 -20.28
N GLN A 4 -9.44 -0.25 -20.18
CA GLN A 4 -10.31 -0.35 -19.02
C GLN A 4 -11.74 -0.66 -19.43
N VAL A 5 -12.35 -1.59 -18.70
CA VAL A 5 -13.79 -1.86 -18.76
C VAL A 5 -14.38 -1.66 -17.37
N GLN A 6 -15.44 -0.87 -17.30
CA GLN A 6 -16.17 -0.64 -16.06
C GLN A 6 -17.66 -0.88 -16.27
N ARG A 7 -18.27 -1.60 -15.34
CA ARG A 7 -19.71 -1.80 -15.26
C ARG A 7 -20.21 -1.36 -13.90
N ASN A 8 -21.13 -0.42 -13.90
CA ASN A 8 -21.84 0.02 -12.72
C ASN A 8 -23.29 -0.49 -12.80
N LEU A 9 -23.68 -1.22 -11.80
CA LEU A 9 -25.05 -1.68 -11.57
C LEU A 9 -25.52 -1.05 -10.26
N ASP A 10 -26.83 -0.97 -10.05
CA ASP A 10 -27.38 -0.44 -8.81
C ASP A 10 -26.73 -1.08 -7.57
N GLY A 11 -25.90 -0.28 -6.86
CA GLY A 11 -25.15 -0.69 -5.68
C GLY A 11 -23.97 -1.63 -5.89
N ARG A 12 -23.57 -1.92 -7.14
CA ARG A 12 -22.40 -2.73 -7.48
C ARG A 12 -21.53 -2.05 -8.52
N SER A 13 -20.23 -2.21 -8.43
CA SER A 13 -19.26 -1.74 -9.43
C SER A 13 -18.22 -2.81 -9.70
N LEU A 14 -17.96 -3.06 -10.97
CA LEU A 14 -16.85 -3.91 -11.42
C LEU A 14 -15.98 -3.07 -12.36
N ARG A 15 -14.68 -3.05 -12.13
CA ARG A 15 -13.68 -2.47 -13.03
C ARG A 15 -12.56 -3.47 -13.26
N LEU A 16 -12.24 -3.66 -14.52
CA LEU A 16 -11.05 -4.38 -14.98
C LEU A 16 -10.20 -3.43 -15.79
N GLU A 17 -8.93 -3.34 -15.46
CA GLU A 17 -7.95 -2.54 -16.18
C GLU A 17 -6.74 -3.39 -16.50
N THR A 18 -6.20 -3.22 -17.72
CA THR A 18 -4.91 -3.73 -18.13
C THR A 18 -4.07 -2.59 -18.64
N PHE A 19 -2.77 -2.61 -18.37
CA PHE A 19 -1.89 -1.56 -18.82
C PHE A 19 -0.52 -2.09 -19.27
N TYR A 20 0.08 -1.32 -20.19
CA TYR A 20 1.49 -1.43 -20.57
C TYR A 20 2.10 -0.04 -20.62
N LYS A 21 3.18 0.18 -19.86
CA LYS A 21 3.95 1.42 -19.81
C LYS A 21 5.39 1.11 -20.19
N LYS A 22 5.94 1.81 -21.18
CA LYS A 22 7.37 1.83 -21.51
C LYS A 22 7.99 3.04 -20.84
N TYR A 23 9.16 2.88 -20.28
CA TYR A 23 9.96 3.95 -19.70
C TYR A 23 11.25 4.09 -20.50
N GLU A 24 11.57 5.30 -20.87
CA GLU A 24 12.81 5.72 -21.55
C GLU A 24 13.42 6.83 -20.70
N ASP A 25 14.68 7.12 -20.92
CA ASP A 25 15.41 8.21 -20.27
C ASP A 25 15.37 8.18 -18.74
N LEU A 26 15.36 6.96 -18.15
CA LEU A 26 15.42 6.83 -16.70
C LEU A 26 16.80 7.23 -16.20
N LEU A 27 16.80 7.94 -15.07
CA LEU A 27 18.02 8.37 -14.40
C LEU A 27 18.87 7.17 -13.97
N LYS A 28 20.15 7.19 -14.34
CA LYS A 28 21.17 6.27 -13.86
C LYS A 28 22.11 7.02 -12.91
N THR A 29 22.44 6.41 -11.79
CA THR A 29 23.38 6.94 -10.79
C THR A 29 24.38 5.85 -10.43
N SER A 30 25.54 6.24 -9.84
CA SER A 30 26.45 5.28 -9.24
C SER A 30 26.26 5.23 -7.72
N THR A 31 26.65 4.13 -7.09
CA THR A 31 26.67 4.00 -5.64
C THR A 31 27.89 4.65 -5.01
N ASN A 32 28.90 5.02 -5.78
CA ASN A 32 30.15 5.56 -5.26
C ASN A 32 29.98 7.06 -4.92
N LEU A 33 29.76 7.34 -3.64
CA LEU A 33 29.62 8.71 -3.11
C LEU A 33 30.90 9.57 -3.20
N TYR A 34 32.06 8.95 -3.47
CA TYR A 34 33.38 9.61 -3.50
C TYR A 34 33.90 9.89 -4.92
N LYS A 35 33.23 9.38 -5.96
CA LYS A 35 33.57 9.70 -7.34
C LYS A 35 32.52 10.63 -7.90
N PRO A 36 32.91 11.68 -8.67
CA PRO A 36 31.95 12.45 -9.43
C PRO A 36 31.28 11.50 -10.41
N VAL A 37 30.03 11.19 -10.14
CA VAL A 37 29.23 10.23 -10.89
C VAL A 37 28.78 10.91 -12.16
N ALA A 38 29.03 10.29 -13.29
CA ALA A 38 28.33 10.62 -14.51
C ALA A 38 26.84 10.22 -14.34
N ILE A 39 26.06 11.16 -13.83
CA ILE A 39 24.60 11.04 -13.87
C ILE A 39 24.18 11.11 -15.34
N ASN A 40 23.45 10.12 -15.81
CA ASN A 40 22.92 10.10 -17.17
C ASN A 40 21.47 9.61 -17.16
N ASN A 41 20.82 9.71 -18.30
CA ASN A 41 19.42 9.28 -18.50
C ASN A 41 19.29 8.12 -19.48
N ASN A 42 20.29 7.25 -19.56
CA ASN A 42 20.27 6.09 -20.47
C ASN A 42 19.47 4.88 -19.93
N GLY A 43 18.82 5.04 -18.79
CA GLY A 43 18.02 3.99 -18.21
C GLY A 43 16.70 3.76 -18.95
N SER A 44 16.18 2.55 -18.85
CA SER A 44 14.93 2.15 -19.49
C SER A 44 14.17 1.12 -18.66
N GLY A 45 12.94 0.84 -19.08
CA GLY A 45 12.14 -0.18 -18.40
C GLY A 45 10.75 -0.33 -18.94
N TYR A 46 10.00 -1.19 -18.31
CA TYR A 46 8.57 -1.34 -18.55
C TYR A 46 7.80 -1.64 -17.28
N ALA A 47 6.50 -1.41 -17.32
CA ALA A 47 5.54 -1.93 -16.39
C ALA A 47 4.28 -2.37 -17.13
N LYS A 48 3.80 -3.56 -16.84
CA LYS A 48 2.52 -4.08 -17.33
C LYS A 48 1.79 -4.78 -16.21
N GLY A 49 0.47 -4.79 -16.28
CA GLY A 49 -0.31 -5.37 -15.22
C GLY A 49 -1.78 -5.45 -15.49
N ILE A 50 -2.47 -6.01 -14.50
CA ILE A 50 -3.92 -6.18 -14.48
C ILE A 50 -4.41 -5.68 -13.13
N GLU A 51 -5.46 -4.87 -13.13
CA GLU A 51 -6.15 -4.39 -11.94
C GLU A 51 -7.62 -4.79 -11.99
N LEU A 52 -8.10 -5.38 -10.90
CA LEU A 52 -9.49 -5.76 -10.68
C LEU A 52 -10.02 -5.01 -9.47
N PHE A 53 -11.18 -4.37 -9.61
CA PHE A 53 -11.92 -3.77 -8.52
C PHE A 53 -13.36 -4.24 -8.54
N TRP A 54 -13.84 -4.74 -7.41
CA TRP A 54 -15.22 -5.10 -7.18
C TRP A 54 -15.74 -4.44 -5.91
N ARG A 55 -16.88 -3.75 -5.99
CA ARG A 55 -17.62 -3.21 -4.84
C ARG A 55 -19.05 -3.69 -4.88
N ASP A 56 -19.57 -4.06 -3.72
CA ASP A 56 -20.95 -4.52 -3.59
C ASP A 56 -21.56 -4.01 -2.27
N LYS A 57 -22.77 -3.44 -2.39
CA LYS A 57 -23.56 -2.93 -1.27
C LYS A 57 -24.88 -3.68 -1.10
N LYS A 58 -25.11 -4.75 -1.89
CA LYS A 58 -26.42 -5.43 -1.98
C LYS A 58 -26.40 -6.85 -1.51
N THR A 59 -25.34 -7.62 -1.82
CA THR A 59 -25.30 -9.05 -1.51
C THR A 59 -25.32 -9.31 -0.01
N LEU A 60 -24.58 -8.52 0.77
CA LEU A 60 -24.58 -8.58 2.22
C LEU A 60 -25.42 -7.45 2.80
N LYS A 61 -26.47 -7.79 3.56
CA LYS A 61 -27.41 -6.79 4.13
C LYS A 61 -26.69 -5.77 4.99
N ASN A 62 -26.81 -4.48 4.60
CA ASN A 62 -26.24 -3.32 5.30
C ASN A 62 -24.68 -3.37 5.42
N ILE A 63 -24.01 -4.04 4.50
CA ILE A 63 -22.55 -4.06 4.40
C ILE A 63 -22.15 -3.48 3.05
N ASP A 64 -21.27 -2.49 3.07
CA ASP A 64 -20.56 -1.96 1.90
C ASP A 64 -19.16 -2.56 1.89
N TYR A 65 -18.86 -3.41 0.92
CA TYR A 65 -17.55 -4.03 0.83
C TYR A 65 -16.96 -3.93 -0.57
N TRP A 66 -15.63 -3.92 -0.63
CA TRP A 66 -14.91 -3.99 -1.90
C TRP A 66 -13.64 -4.80 -1.78
N ILE A 67 -13.27 -5.32 -2.91
CA ILE A 67 -12.03 -6.09 -3.12
C ILE A 67 -11.30 -5.41 -4.28
N SER A 68 -10.03 -5.13 -4.10
CA SER A 68 -9.13 -4.75 -5.18
C SER A 68 -7.96 -5.73 -5.25
N TYR A 69 -7.60 -6.07 -6.46
CA TYR A 69 -6.44 -6.90 -6.77
C TYR A 69 -5.63 -6.24 -7.87
N SER A 70 -4.31 -6.22 -7.72
CA SER A 70 -3.39 -5.76 -8.75
C SER A 70 -2.27 -6.77 -8.94
N TYR A 71 -2.00 -7.09 -10.19
CA TYR A 71 -0.81 -7.80 -10.62
C TYR A 71 0.08 -6.87 -11.40
N LEU A 72 1.36 -6.82 -11.05
CA LEU A 72 2.38 -6.00 -11.70
C LEU A 72 3.56 -6.86 -12.14
N ASP A 73 3.89 -6.79 -13.43
CA ASP A 73 5.18 -7.19 -13.97
C ASP A 73 5.92 -5.94 -14.44
N SER A 74 7.11 -5.71 -13.91
CA SER A 74 7.92 -4.53 -14.22
C SER A 74 9.40 -4.88 -14.17
N LYS A 75 10.18 -4.27 -15.06
CA LYS A 75 11.64 -4.26 -14.96
C LYS A 75 12.14 -2.87 -15.28
N ARG A 76 13.18 -2.46 -14.60
CA ARG A 76 13.83 -1.17 -14.81
C ARG A 76 15.34 -1.30 -14.69
N ASP A 77 16.02 -0.68 -15.61
CA ASP A 77 17.44 -0.34 -15.53
C ASP A 77 17.52 1.15 -15.18
N TYR A 78 17.70 1.46 -13.91
CA TYR A 78 17.67 2.85 -13.41
C TYR A 78 18.42 2.97 -12.09
N LEU A 79 18.69 4.19 -11.65
CA LEU A 79 19.48 4.46 -10.47
C LEU A 79 20.81 3.65 -10.50
N ASN A 80 21.16 3.02 -9.42
CA ASN A 80 22.37 2.20 -9.27
C ASN A 80 22.17 0.71 -9.67
N TYR A 81 21.10 0.39 -10.37
CA TYR A 81 20.89 -0.99 -10.83
C TYR A 81 21.92 -1.36 -11.89
N THR A 82 22.57 -2.49 -11.70
CA THR A 82 23.59 -3.02 -12.62
C THR A 82 23.00 -3.82 -13.78
N GLU A 83 21.75 -4.19 -13.64
CA GLU A 83 20.96 -4.91 -14.64
C GLU A 83 19.48 -4.49 -14.56
N SER A 84 18.68 -4.89 -15.53
CA SER A 84 17.23 -4.63 -15.51
C SER A 84 16.54 -5.52 -14.47
N LEU A 85 16.11 -4.93 -13.36
CA LEU A 85 15.53 -5.62 -12.20
C LEU A 85 14.10 -5.17 -11.93
N PHE A 86 13.34 -5.99 -11.21
CA PHE A 86 12.05 -5.59 -10.65
C PHE A 86 12.26 -4.52 -9.59
N PRO A 87 11.49 -3.40 -9.58
CA PRO A 87 11.69 -2.33 -8.61
C PRO A 87 11.51 -2.79 -7.15
N ASN A 88 12.45 -2.43 -6.27
CA ASN A 88 12.43 -2.85 -4.86
C ASN A 88 11.32 -2.22 -4.02
N PHE A 89 10.67 -1.17 -4.53
CA PHE A 89 9.51 -0.53 -3.87
C PHE A 89 8.17 -1.16 -4.26
N ALA A 90 8.12 -2.05 -5.26
CA ALA A 90 6.88 -2.62 -5.79
C ALA A 90 6.70 -4.08 -5.35
N ALA A 91 5.44 -4.50 -5.24
CA ALA A 91 5.03 -5.88 -5.06
C ALA A 91 4.40 -6.41 -6.35
N LYS A 92 4.59 -7.71 -6.65
CA LYS A 92 3.96 -8.32 -7.83
C LYS A 92 2.45 -8.49 -7.67
N HIS A 93 2.01 -8.84 -6.48
CA HIS A 93 0.61 -9.05 -6.15
C HIS A 93 0.22 -8.14 -4.99
N THR A 94 -0.87 -7.42 -5.15
CA THR A 94 -1.46 -6.60 -4.11
C THR A 94 -2.95 -6.91 -4.01
N VAL A 95 -3.43 -7.17 -2.79
CA VAL A 95 -4.85 -7.38 -2.50
C VAL A 95 -5.27 -6.42 -1.40
N SER A 96 -6.41 -5.78 -1.56
CA SER A 96 -7.07 -5.03 -0.50
C SER A 96 -8.54 -5.44 -0.42
N VAL A 97 -8.98 -5.78 0.79
CA VAL A 97 -10.37 -6.09 1.09
C VAL A 97 -10.84 -5.14 2.17
N VAL A 98 -11.96 -4.48 1.94
CA VAL A 98 -12.55 -3.57 2.93
C VAL A 98 -14.02 -3.91 3.08
N ALA A 99 -14.51 -3.94 4.32
CA ALA A 99 -15.91 -4.09 4.65
C ALA A 99 -16.31 -3.04 5.69
N LYS A 100 -17.46 -2.40 5.46
CA LYS A 100 -18.02 -1.38 6.34
C LYS A 100 -19.47 -1.70 6.64
N LYS A 101 -19.84 -1.56 7.92
CA LYS A 101 -21.22 -1.71 8.38
C LYS A 101 -21.55 -0.61 9.37
N PHE A 102 -22.66 0.09 9.14
CA PHE A 102 -23.22 1.01 10.14
C PHE A 102 -24.48 0.39 10.73
N ILE A 103 -24.56 0.32 12.05
CA ILE A 103 -25.73 -0.15 12.79
C ILE A 103 -26.41 1.08 13.39
N THR A 104 -27.55 1.47 12.79
CA THR A 104 -28.26 2.70 13.13
C THR A 104 -28.73 2.72 14.58
N GLU A 105 -29.24 1.59 15.08
CA GLU A 105 -29.73 1.44 16.44
C GLU A 105 -28.62 1.64 17.47
N TRP A 106 -27.41 1.24 17.15
CA TRP A 106 -26.22 1.43 17.98
C TRP A 106 -25.50 2.75 17.70
N LYS A 107 -25.91 3.47 16.64
CA LYS A 107 -25.19 4.66 16.16
C LYS A 107 -23.71 4.41 15.91
N THR A 108 -23.39 3.20 15.48
CA THR A 108 -22.01 2.69 15.47
C THR A 108 -21.67 2.13 14.09
N GLY A 109 -20.54 2.61 13.57
CA GLY A 109 -19.92 2.11 12.36
C GLY A 109 -18.76 1.17 12.68
N PHE A 110 -18.70 0.05 11.98
CA PHE A 110 -17.64 -0.94 12.04
C PHE A 110 -16.92 -0.96 10.70
N ASN A 111 -15.59 -0.95 10.74
CA ASN A 111 -14.77 -1.05 9.55
C ASN A 111 -13.72 -2.14 9.74
N LEU A 112 -13.57 -2.97 8.73
CA LEU A 112 -12.56 -4.00 8.63
C LEU A 112 -11.79 -3.79 7.34
N SER A 113 -10.46 -3.82 7.36
CA SER A 113 -9.65 -3.80 6.15
C SER A 113 -8.50 -4.79 6.25
N TYR A 114 -8.32 -5.56 5.20
CA TYR A 114 -7.20 -6.47 5.05
C TYR A 114 -6.39 -6.08 3.83
N ASN A 115 -5.07 -5.95 4.01
CA ASN A 115 -4.12 -5.65 2.94
C ASN A 115 -3.05 -6.74 2.89
N TYR A 116 -2.83 -7.26 1.70
CA TYR A 116 -1.78 -8.22 1.39
C TYR A 116 -0.93 -7.71 0.24
N ASN A 117 0.38 -7.84 0.35
CA ASN A 117 1.32 -7.64 -0.74
C ASN A 117 2.32 -8.80 -0.75
N SER A 118 2.58 -9.37 -1.92
CA SER A 118 3.69 -10.31 -2.07
C SER A 118 5.02 -9.65 -1.69
N GLY A 119 5.96 -10.43 -1.21
CA GLY A 119 7.26 -9.95 -0.80
C GLY A 119 7.94 -9.12 -1.89
N ARG A 120 8.37 -7.92 -1.53
CA ARG A 120 9.13 -7.05 -2.43
C ARG A 120 10.56 -7.55 -2.55
N PRO A 121 11.22 -7.39 -3.70
CA PRO A 121 12.61 -7.76 -3.81
C PRO A 121 13.50 -6.81 -3.01
N TYR A 122 14.64 -7.31 -2.57
CA TYR A 122 15.75 -6.51 -2.09
C TYR A 122 17.02 -6.85 -2.86
N TYR A 123 17.91 -5.87 -2.96
CA TYR A 123 19.17 -5.96 -3.69
C TYR A 123 20.29 -5.42 -2.82
N ASN A 124 21.37 -6.17 -2.73
CA ASN A 124 22.58 -5.76 -2.03
C ASN A 124 23.67 -5.43 -3.06
N PHE A 125 23.80 -4.14 -3.36
CA PHE A 125 24.86 -3.63 -4.23
C PHE A 125 26.07 -3.25 -3.38
N VAL A 126 27.23 -3.63 -3.85
CA VAL A 126 28.53 -3.28 -3.24
C VAL A 126 29.50 -2.77 -4.31
N GLU A 127 30.52 -2.02 -3.87
CA GLU A 127 31.59 -1.56 -4.73
C GLU A 127 32.77 -2.52 -4.64
N GLU A 128 33.18 -3.12 -5.76
CA GLU A 128 34.38 -3.94 -5.88
C GLU A 128 35.21 -3.46 -7.06
N ASN A 129 36.50 -3.14 -6.79
CA ASN A 129 37.43 -2.64 -7.81
C ASN A 129 36.92 -1.43 -8.59
N GLY A 130 36.14 -0.56 -7.93
CA GLY A 130 35.55 0.64 -8.54
C GLY A 130 34.34 0.41 -9.41
N ASN A 131 33.78 -0.80 -9.41
CA ASN A 131 32.54 -1.16 -10.07
C ASN A 131 31.47 -1.54 -9.06
N THR A 132 30.23 -1.11 -9.32
CA THR A 132 29.06 -1.57 -8.56
C THR A 132 28.68 -2.96 -9.01
N ILE A 133 28.59 -3.90 -8.07
CA ILE A 133 28.14 -5.27 -8.33
C ILE A 133 26.93 -5.62 -7.46
N LEU A 134 26.07 -6.48 -7.98
CA LEU A 134 24.97 -7.08 -7.23
C LEU A 134 25.46 -8.29 -6.47
N LYS A 135 25.80 -8.12 -5.18
CA LYS A 135 26.35 -9.17 -4.32
C LYS A 135 25.35 -10.28 -4.02
N ASN A 136 24.13 -9.89 -3.65
CA ASN A 136 23.00 -10.82 -3.50
C ASN A 136 21.65 -10.13 -3.69
N LYS A 137 20.63 -10.95 -3.93
CA LYS A 137 19.24 -10.51 -4.06
C LYS A 137 18.29 -11.54 -3.42
N GLY A 138 17.14 -11.08 -2.99
CA GLY A 138 16.09 -11.93 -2.45
C GLY A 138 14.75 -11.22 -2.36
N GLN A 139 13.83 -11.78 -1.60
CA GLN A 139 12.52 -11.19 -1.33
C GLN A 139 12.30 -11.07 0.18
N VAL A 140 11.68 -9.97 0.62
CA VAL A 140 11.19 -9.87 1.99
C VAL A 140 9.97 -10.79 2.15
N LYS A 141 9.62 -11.09 3.40
CA LYS A 141 8.38 -11.80 3.71
C LYS A 141 7.17 -11.04 3.15
N ASP A 142 6.14 -11.77 2.77
CA ASP A 142 4.87 -11.19 2.36
C ASP A 142 4.32 -10.27 3.45
N TYR A 143 3.84 -9.11 3.03
CA TYR A 143 3.21 -8.14 3.90
C TYR A 143 1.73 -8.47 4.05
N ASN A 144 1.24 -8.53 5.27
CA ASN A 144 -0.18 -8.64 5.53
C ASN A 144 -0.58 -7.88 6.79
N VAL A 145 -1.69 -7.17 6.72
CA VAL A 145 -2.22 -6.35 7.83
C VAL A 145 -3.73 -6.42 7.83
N LEU A 146 -4.29 -6.79 8.96
CA LEU A 146 -5.72 -6.68 9.25
C LEU A 146 -5.93 -5.50 10.21
N ASN A 147 -6.74 -4.53 9.81
CA ASN A 147 -7.14 -3.40 10.63
C ASN A 147 -8.62 -3.48 10.95
N PHE A 148 -8.95 -3.03 12.15
CA PHE A 148 -10.33 -2.94 12.63
C PHE A 148 -10.55 -1.58 13.26
N SER A 149 -11.71 -0.98 13.00
CA SER A 149 -12.10 0.23 13.72
C SER A 149 -13.61 0.29 14.00
N VAL A 150 -13.93 0.95 15.09
CA VAL A 150 -15.30 1.25 15.54
C VAL A 150 -15.44 2.75 15.69
N ASN A 151 -16.52 3.31 15.15
CA ASN A 151 -16.85 4.72 15.26
C ASN A 151 -18.25 4.85 15.87
N TYR A 152 -18.35 5.37 17.10
CA TYR A 152 -19.62 5.65 17.75
C TYR A 152 -20.00 7.12 17.59
N VAL A 153 -21.19 7.38 17.07
CA VAL A 153 -21.68 8.73 16.71
C VAL A 153 -22.99 9.03 17.45
N PRO A 154 -22.95 9.38 18.76
CA PRO A 154 -24.14 9.54 19.60
C PRO A 154 -25.13 10.61 19.13
N SER A 155 -24.65 11.60 18.39
CA SER A 155 -25.45 12.73 17.91
C SER A 155 -26.16 12.47 16.57
N ILE A 156 -25.84 11.37 15.88
CA ILE A 156 -26.45 11.08 14.57
C ILE A 156 -27.98 10.95 14.69
N GLY A 157 -28.71 11.60 13.80
CA GLY A 157 -30.19 11.62 13.79
C GLY A 157 -30.84 12.50 14.84
N LYS A 158 -30.08 13.23 15.67
CA LYS A 158 -30.64 14.19 16.63
C LYS A 158 -30.74 15.58 16.00
N LYS A 159 -31.96 16.07 15.78
CA LYS A 159 -32.22 17.39 15.17
C LYS A 159 -31.72 18.57 16.02
N ASP A 160 -31.72 18.43 17.37
CA ASP A 160 -31.37 19.50 18.30
C ASP A 160 -30.04 19.30 19.01
N ALA A 161 -29.12 18.53 18.40
CA ALA A 161 -27.81 18.36 18.96
C ALA A 161 -27.00 19.66 18.89
N LYS A 162 -26.59 20.21 20.05
CA LYS A 162 -25.73 21.40 20.16
C LYS A 162 -24.28 21.13 19.79
N SER A 163 -23.92 19.86 19.73
CA SER A 163 -22.58 19.42 19.35
C SER A 163 -22.67 18.10 18.58
N PHE A 164 -21.69 17.89 17.72
CA PHE A 164 -21.47 16.62 17.02
C PHE A 164 -20.23 15.96 17.60
N SER A 165 -20.37 14.71 18.02
CA SER A 165 -19.26 13.94 18.62
C SER A 165 -19.06 12.63 17.88
N VAL A 166 -17.79 12.22 17.74
CA VAL A 166 -17.40 10.90 17.24
C VAL A 166 -16.36 10.31 18.18
N PHE A 167 -16.66 9.13 18.70
CA PHE A 167 -15.69 8.31 19.42
C PHE A 167 -15.14 7.26 18.48
N VAL A 168 -13.82 7.14 18.44
CA VAL A 168 -13.10 6.24 17.54
C VAL A 168 -12.23 5.31 18.36
N LEU A 169 -12.36 4.01 18.11
CA LEU A 169 -11.38 3.01 18.50
C LEU A 169 -10.86 2.37 17.22
N ALA A 170 -9.55 2.41 16.98
CA ALA A 170 -8.93 1.76 15.82
C ALA A 170 -7.75 0.90 16.28
N ILE A 171 -7.66 -0.28 15.71
CA ILE A 171 -6.57 -1.23 15.93
C ILE A 171 -5.95 -1.54 14.58
N ASN A 172 -4.72 -1.11 14.39
CA ASN A 172 -3.94 -1.43 13.22
C ASN A 172 -3.18 -2.72 13.47
N ASN A 173 -3.16 -3.60 12.46
CA ASN A 173 -2.50 -4.89 12.50
C ASN A 173 -2.98 -5.76 13.68
N VAL A 174 -4.27 -6.04 13.73
CA VAL A 174 -4.92 -6.87 14.75
C VAL A 174 -4.25 -8.24 14.91
N LEU A 175 -3.74 -8.81 13.80
CA LEU A 175 -3.05 -10.10 13.79
C LEU A 175 -1.63 -10.05 14.34
N GLY A 176 -1.08 -8.87 14.62
CA GLY A 176 0.29 -8.70 15.08
C GLY A 176 1.35 -9.17 14.09
N SER A 177 1.04 -9.16 12.79
CA SER A 177 1.95 -9.61 11.73
C SER A 177 3.27 -8.86 11.79
N LYS A 178 4.38 -9.60 11.86
CA LYS A 178 5.74 -9.03 11.88
C LYS A 178 6.19 -8.74 10.45
N ASN A 179 5.82 -7.56 9.96
CA ASN A 179 6.15 -7.13 8.60
C ASN A 179 7.58 -6.60 8.51
N ILE A 180 8.23 -6.84 7.37
CA ILE A 180 9.54 -6.30 7.02
C ILE A 180 9.38 -5.51 5.72
N TYR A 181 9.82 -4.25 5.71
CA TYR A 181 9.69 -3.37 4.55
C TYR A 181 10.88 -3.48 3.58
N GLY A 182 12.01 -3.97 4.04
CA GLY A 182 13.25 -4.08 3.29
C GLY A 182 14.42 -4.36 4.21
N TYR A 183 15.62 -4.24 3.64
CA TYR A 183 16.88 -4.38 4.37
C TYR A 183 17.81 -3.21 4.02
N ASN A 184 18.50 -2.70 5.04
CA ASN A 184 19.69 -1.90 4.88
C ASN A 184 20.91 -2.81 4.95
N PHE A 185 21.90 -2.55 4.11
CA PHE A 185 23.15 -3.33 4.07
C PHE A 185 24.32 -2.45 4.49
N SER A 186 25.34 -3.05 5.11
CA SER A 186 26.64 -2.39 5.33
C SER A 186 27.35 -2.17 3.99
N SER A 187 28.30 -1.24 3.96
CA SER A 187 29.04 -0.88 2.72
C SER A 187 29.80 -2.06 2.10
N ASP A 188 30.26 -3.01 2.94
CA ASP A 188 30.88 -4.26 2.51
C ASP A 188 29.87 -5.35 2.11
N GLY A 189 28.56 -5.09 2.30
CA GLY A 189 27.47 -6.00 2.03
C GLY A 189 27.44 -7.25 2.90
N MET A 190 28.24 -7.32 4.00
CA MET A 190 28.36 -8.49 4.85
C MET A 190 27.27 -8.56 5.94
N ARG A 191 26.72 -7.41 6.33
CA ARG A 191 25.70 -7.32 7.37
C ARG A 191 24.44 -6.68 6.82
N SER A 192 23.29 -7.11 7.34
CA SER A 192 22.00 -6.53 7.00
C SER A 192 21.16 -6.23 8.25
N ALA A 193 20.38 -5.16 8.19
CA ALA A 193 19.41 -4.79 9.20
C ALA A 193 18.03 -4.67 8.56
N ALA A 194 17.05 -5.40 9.12
CA ALA A 194 15.67 -5.35 8.61
C ALA A 194 15.01 -4.00 8.96
N ILE A 195 14.40 -3.40 7.97
CA ILE A 195 13.56 -2.21 8.12
C ILE A 195 12.16 -2.69 8.54
N LYS A 196 11.76 -2.37 9.77
CA LYS A 196 10.49 -2.80 10.37
C LYS A 196 9.65 -1.59 10.77
N PRO A 197 8.31 -1.76 10.92
CA PRO A 197 7.50 -0.73 11.55
C PRO A 197 7.97 -0.53 13.02
N PRO A 198 7.83 0.68 13.59
CA PRO A 198 8.24 0.96 14.98
C PRO A 198 7.46 0.12 15.98
N VAL A 199 6.21 -0.21 15.69
CA VAL A 199 5.36 -1.12 16.46
C VAL A 199 4.62 -2.07 15.51
N ASN A 200 4.39 -3.32 15.94
CA ASN A 200 3.63 -4.26 15.12
C ASN A 200 2.13 -3.97 15.16
N THR A 201 1.59 -3.75 16.36
CA THR A 201 0.18 -3.42 16.56
C THR A 201 0.07 -2.05 17.17
N PHE A 202 -0.81 -1.22 16.64
CA PHE A 202 -1.06 0.12 17.13
C PHE A 202 -2.55 0.29 17.45
N VAL A 203 -2.85 0.76 18.68
CA VAL A 203 -4.21 1.07 19.13
C VAL A 203 -4.36 2.57 19.22
N PHE A 204 -5.39 3.09 18.58
CA PHE A 204 -5.78 4.50 18.61
C PHE A 204 -7.16 4.63 19.27
N VAL A 205 -7.26 5.55 20.22
CA VAL A 205 -8.53 5.98 20.82
C VAL A 205 -8.65 7.49 20.62
N GLY A 206 -9.76 7.91 20.06
CA GLY A 206 -10.00 9.33 19.78
C GLY A 206 -11.42 9.76 20.13
N TRP A 207 -11.56 10.97 20.61
CA TRP A 207 -12.81 11.67 20.74
C TRP A 207 -12.75 12.99 19.99
N PHE A 208 -13.59 13.14 18.99
CA PHE A 208 -13.71 14.33 18.19
C PHE A 208 -15.04 15.00 18.51
N ILE A 209 -15.01 16.30 18.77
CA ILE A 209 -16.20 17.09 19.07
C ILE A 209 -16.20 18.38 18.23
N SER A 210 -17.34 18.70 17.65
CA SER A 210 -17.59 19.96 16.93
C SER A 210 -18.77 20.66 17.56
N PHE A 211 -18.66 21.97 17.74
CA PHE A 211 -19.70 22.84 18.25
C PHE A 211 -20.15 23.78 17.13
N GLY A 212 -21.40 24.29 17.22
CA GLY A 212 -21.91 25.26 16.26
C GLY A 212 -22.11 24.71 14.85
N THR A 213 -22.46 23.43 14.72
CA THR A 213 -22.83 22.84 13.41
C THR A 213 -24.09 23.54 12.90
N ASP A 214 -23.97 24.28 11.78
CA ASP A 214 -25.11 24.88 11.09
C ASP A 214 -26.07 23.79 10.66
N LYS A 215 -27.33 24.04 10.97
CA LYS A 215 -28.46 23.16 10.63
C LYS A 215 -29.18 23.72 9.38
N THR A 216 -28.46 23.81 8.26
CA THR A 216 -29.10 24.01 6.95
C THR A 216 -29.51 22.71 6.30
#